data_20977f67273c13a93a44a58fda8cddd1
#
_entry.id   20977f67273c13a93a44a58fda8cddd1
#
_cell.length_a   1.000
_cell.length_b   1.000
_cell.length_c   1.000
_cell.angle_alpha   90.00
_cell.angle_beta   90.00
_cell.angle_gamma   90.00
#
_symmetry.space_group_name_H-M   'P 1'
#
loop_
_entity.id
_entity.type
_entity.pdbx_description
1 polymer ?
#
loop_
_entity_poly.entity_id
_entity_poly.type
_entity_poly.pdbx_seq_one_letter_code
_entity_poly.pdbx_strand_id
1 'polypeptide(L)'
;MNGMSRSFRFSVNFSQRQLFTFTRYRRTQCMLQFKSIELTDRDRINPYLATQNYRASDLCFTNLYCWGKKFDTQFATTGDWLFIRFKDKNKRNSYLKPIGTGDIKEGVGIIHEDHQQFDTPFQIRGLTQEMIDEIEAAMPHRFDYKLNRSVSDYIYAAEKLIHLNGKKLQSKRNHINRFKRENEWKYKSLTGNPELVKECKRMLDKWMDINIEEKDPSLLYDDFATTLMLDNFEYLGLRGGLICVNNEIAAFAIGEPLTVDTVVVHVEKAFTSIHGAYTIINQQFAENETAGFSYVNREEDMGIDNLRQAKLSYQPDILLEKFNARIKE
;
A
#
# COMPACT_ATOMS: atom_id res chain seq x y z
N MET A 1 60.63 42.19 -46.79
CA MET A 1 59.65 43.20 -47.00
C MET A 1 58.29 42.62 -46.58
N ASN A 2 57.77 43.16 -45.58
CA ASN A 2 56.49 43.09 -44.91
C ASN A 2 55.35 42.34 -45.56
N GLY A 3 54.77 41.36 -44.86
CA GLY A 3 53.45 40.75 -45.07
C GLY A 3 52.75 40.54 -43.75
N MET A 4 51.79 41.42 -43.44
CA MET A 4 50.95 41.39 -42.25
C MET A 4 49.95 40.19 -42.32
N SER A 5 49.99 39.30 -41.35
CA SER A 5 48.89 38.35 -41.14
C SER A 5 47.90 38.88 -40.15
N ARG A 6 46.65 39.03 -40.61
CA ARG A 6 45.49 39.34 -39.76
C ARG A 6 44.98 38.07 -39.10
N SER A 7 45.09 37.97 -37.76
CA SER A 7 44.43 36.95 -36.96
C SER A 7 42.96 37.31 -36.75
N PHE A 8 42.03 36.49 -37.25
CA PHE A 8 40.63 36.53 -36.87
C PHE A 8 40.46 35.70 -35.57
N ARG A 9 40.06 36.37 -34.48
CA ARG A 9 39.62 35.72 -33.27
C ARG A 9 38.13 35.39 -33.43
N PHE A 10 37.79 34.10 -33.48
CA PHE A 10 36.42 33.62 -33.22
C PHE A 10 36.28 33.43 -31.71
N SER A 11 35.45 34.24 -31.09
CA SER A 11 34.98 34.00 -29.70
C SER A 11 33.84 32.99 -29.76
N VAL A 12 34.11 31.78 -29.32
CA VAL A 12 33.08 30.75 -29.10
C VAL A 12 32.62 30.87 -27.65
N ASN A 13 31.38 31.35 -27.49
CA ASN A 13 30.67 31.35 -26.22
C ASN A 13 30.38 29.85 -25.85
N PHE A 14 31.12 29.32 -24.88
CA PHE A 14 30.79 28.08 -24.22
C PHE A 14 29.70 28.37 -23.17
N SER A 15 28.46 28.01 -23.48
CA SER A 15 27.42 27.91 -22.48
C SER A 15 27.81 26.83 -21.49
N GLN A 16 27.90 27.20 -20.21
CA GLN A 16 28.15 26.27 -19.10
C GLN A 16 27.00 25.28 -18.98
N ARG A 17 27.12 24.12 -19.61
CA ARG A 17 26.40 22.93 -19.18
C ARG A 17 27.09 22.45 -17.90
N GLN A 18 26.51 22.73 -16.76
CA GLN A 18 26.91 22.06 -15.51
C GLN A 18 26.57 20.59 -15.61
N LEU A 19 27.55 19.80 -16.06
CA LEU A 19 27.57 18.35 -15.88
C LEU A 19 27.77 18.08 -14.39
N PHE A 20 26.68 17.79 -13.69
CA PHE A 20 26.75 17.20 -12.36
C PHE A 20 27.30 15.78 -12.51
N THR A 21 28.62 15.66 -12.40
CA THR A 21 29.29 14.37 -12.23
C THR A 21 28.91 13.81 -10.86
N PHE A 22 28.22 12.68 -10.86
CA PHE A 22 28.13 11.83 -9.68
C PHE A 22 29.57 11.50 -9.27
N THR A 23 30.01 11.97 -8.12
CA THR A 23 31.29 11.59 -7.53
C THR A 23 31.25 10.06 -7.35
N ARG A 24 32.05 9.34 -8.13
CA ARG A 24 32.21 7.89 -8.02
C ARG A 24 32.70 7.56 -6.62
N TYR A 25 31.80 7.24 -5.72
CA TYR A 25 32.14 6.47 -4.54
C TYR A 25 32.54 5.08 -5.02
N ARG A 26 33.85 4.81 -5.09
CA ARG A 26 34.38 3.45 -5.24
C ARG A 26 34.12 2.68 -3.94
N ARG A 27 32.87 2.27 -3.67
CA ARG A 27 32.60 1.04 -2.95
C ARG A 27 32.47 -0.06 -4.01
N THR A 28 33.10 -1.18 -3.78
CA THR A 28 32.95 -2.42 -4.55
C THR A 28 31.49 -2.60 -4.89
N GLN A 29 31.18 -2.57 -6.18
CA GLN A 29 29.85 -2.59 -6.77
C GLN A 29 29.17 -3.91 -6.39
N CYS A 30 28.54 -3.96 -5.23
CA CYS A 30 27.65 -5.06 -4.87
C CYS A 30 26.32 -4.73 -5.53
N MET A 31 26.09 -5.27 -6.73
CA MET A 31 24.78 -5.16 -7.38
C MET A 31 23.72 -5.66 -6.41
N LEU A 32 22.62 -4.90 -6.27
CA LEU A 32 21.49 -5.32 -5.44
C LEU A 32 20.99 -6.70 -5.89
N GLN A 33 21.01 -7.66 -4.99
CA GLN A 33 20.45 -8.98 -5.25
C GLN A 33 18.99 -9.00 -4.82
N PHE A 34 18.13 -8.67 -5.76
CA PHE A 34 16.69 -8.75 -5.53
C PHE A 34 16.22 -10.20 -5.57
N LYS A 35 15.40 -10.59 -4.59
CA LYS A 35 14.68 -11.86 -4.57
C LYS A 35 13.20 -11.65 -4.29
N SER A 36 12.37 -12.60 -4.68
CA SER A 36 10.96 -12.62 -4.31
C SER A 36 10.80 -12.67 -2.79
N ILE A 37 9.73 -12.05 -2.29
CA ILE A 37 9.42 -12.04 -0.86
C ILE A 37 8.78 -13.36 -0.47
N GLU A 38 9.36 -14.04 0.49
CA GLU A 38 8.84 -15.25 1.12
C GLU A 38 8.32 -14.94 2.53
N LEU A 39 7.45 -15.78 3.05
CA LEU A 39 6.88 -15.61 4.39
C LEU A 39 7.97 -15.47 5.48
N THR A 40 9.05 -16.25 5.35
CA THR A 40 10.21 -16.25 6.27
C THR A 40 11.05 -14.98 6.22
N ASP A 41 10.85 -14.12 5.22
CA ASP A 41 11.57 -12.84 5.13
C ASP A 41 10.98 -11.75 6.04
N ARG A 42 9.89 -12.04 6.75
CA ARG A 42 9.21 -11.10 7.66
C ARG A 42 10.17 -10.48 8.68
N ASP A 43 10.93 -11.31 9.36
CA ASP A 43 11.85 -10.86 10.41
C ASP A 43 13.04 -10.05 9.87
N ARG A 44 13.34 -10.21 8.58
CA ARG A 44 14.36 -9.42 7.87
C ARG A 44 13.83 -8.08 7.36
N ILE A 45 12.57 -8.02 6.95
CA ILE A 45 11.94 -6.84 6.34
C ILE A 45 11.36 -5.89 7.41
N ASN A 46 10.67 -6.43 8.41
CA ASN A 46 9.95 -5.63 9.42
C ASN A 46 10.83 -4.64 10.19
N PRO A 47 12.09 -4.92 10.55
CA PRO A 47 12.94 -3.92 11.22
C PRO A 47 13.12 -2.65 10.40
N TYR A 48 13.17 -2.74 9.07
CA TYR A 48 13.24 -1.56 8.20
C TYR A 48 11.91 -0.84 8.11
N LEU A 49 10.80 -1.57 7.95
CA LEU A 49 9.46 -0.98 7.94
C LEU A 49 9.17 -0.22 9.23
N ALA A 50 9.63 -0.73 10.36
CA ALA A 50 9.47 -0.09 11.68
C ALA A 50 10.25 1.22 11.85
N THR A 51 11.23 1.53 10.96
CA THR A 51 11.94 2.82 10.99
C THR A 51 11.09 3.98 10.46
N GLN A 52 9.94 3.67 9.83
CA GLN A 52 9.06 4.63 9.19
C GLN A 52 7.71 4.66 9.91
N ASN A 53 7.04 5.81 9.89
CA ASN A 53 5.69 5.97 10.46
C ASN A 53 4.69 6.47 9.40
N TYR A 54 4.91 6.13 8.13
CA TYR A 54 3.99 6.49 7.07
C TYR A 54 2.74 5.63 7.12
N ARG A 55 1.58 6.29 7.02
CA ARG A 55 0.28 5.60 7.01
C ARG A 55 -0.08 4.96 5.67
N ALA A 56 0.86 4.83 4.74
CA ALA A 56 0.64 4.23 3.43
C ALA A 56 0.55 2.69 3.55
N SER A 57 -0.54 2.12 3.06
CA SER A 57 -0.83 0.67 3.13
C SER A 57 0.20 -0.19 2.40
N ASP A 58 0.93 0.35 1.42
CA ASP A 58 2.02 -0.35 0.72
C ASP A 58 3.20 -0.73 1.63
N LEU A 59 3.32 -0.10 2.81
CA LEU A 59 4.48 -0.20 3.69
C LEU A 59 4.24 -1.14 4.88
N CYS A 60 3.57 -2.26 4.65
CA CYS A 60 3.48 -3.37 5.61
C CYS A 60 3.90 -4.69 4.95
N PHE A 61 4.44 -5.60 5.76
CA PHE A 61 4.92 -6.89 5.25
C PHE A 61 3.79 -7.71 4.61
N THR A 62 2.62 -7.68 5.19
CA THR A 62 1.46 -8.44 4.68
C THR A 62 1.13 -8.05 3.25
N ASN A 63 1.06 -6.75 2.92
CA ASN A 63 0.81 -6.33 1.55
C ASN A 63 1.96 -6.66 0.60
N LEU A 64 3.21 -6.44 1.03
CA LEU A 64 4.39 -6.79 0.23
C LEU A 64 4.44 -8.28 -0.11
N TYR A 65 4.07 -9.15 0.83
CA TYR A 65 4.08 -10.61 0.66
C TYR A 65 2.83 -11.11 -0.10
N CYS A 66 1.63 -10.78 0.39
CA CYS A 66 0.39 -11.37 -0.14
C CYS A 66 0.08 -10.92 -1.58
N TRP A 67 0.42 -9.67 -1.92
CA TRP A 67 0.29 -9.15 -3.28
C TRP A 67 1.55 -9.34 -4.14
N GLY A 68 2.63 -9.84 -3.55
CA GLY A 68 3.94 -10.00 -4.20
C GLY A 68 3.89 -10.76 -5.52
N LYS A 69 3.10 -11.83 -5.59
CA LYS A 69 2.93 -12.64 -6.80
C LYS A 69 2.26 -11.87 -7.95
N LYS A 70 1.29 -10.99 -7.64
CA LYS A 70 0.61 -10.17 -8.65
C LYS A 70 1.54 -9.16 -9.30
N PHE A 71 2.38 -8.53 -8.49
CA PHE A 71 3.23 -7.43 -8.90
C PHE A 71 4.69 -7.83 -9.12
N ASP A 72 5.03 -9.14 -9.04
CA ASP A 72 6.41 -9.63 -9.07
C ASP A 72 7.30 -8.82 -8.11
N THR A 73 6.81 -8.68 -6.87
CA THR A 73 7.46 -7.86 -5.85
C THR A 73 8.68 -8.57 -5.32
N GLN A 74 9.80 -7.85 -5.33
CA GLN A 74 11.11 -8.33 -4.91
C GLN A 74 11.70 -7.35 -3.90
N PHE A 75 12.56 -7.84 -3.03
CA PHE A 75 13.31 -7.00 -2.11
C PHE A 75 14.79 -7.29 -2.14
N ALA A 76 15.56 -6.28 -1.77
CA ALA A 76 17.00 -6.39 -1.45
C ALA A 76 17.29 -5.54 -0.22
N THR A 77 18.29 -5.92 0.56
CA THR A 77 18.78 -5.13 1.70
C THR A 77 20.27 -4.89 1.58
N THR A 78 20.72 -3.71 1.90
CA THR A 78 22.14 -3.40 2.07
C THR A 78 22.33 -2.28 3.09
N GLY A 79 23.18 -2.51 4.09
CA GLY A 79 23.39 -1.56 5.20
C GLY A 79 22.07 -1.19 5.86
N ASP A 80 21.79 0.12 5.92
CA ASP A 80 20.61 0.67 6.58
C ASP A 80 19.38 0.71 5.67
N TRP A 81 19.40 0.04 4.50
CA TRP A 81 18.36 0.15 3.48
C TRP A 81 17.66 -1.16 3.16
N LEU A 82 16.33 -1.08 3.05
CA LEU A 82 15.46 -2.00 2.37
C LEU A 82 15.01 -1.37 1.04
N PHE A 83 15.16 -2.10 -0.03
CA PHE A 83 14.70 -1.74 -1.37
C PHE A 83 13.59 -2.69 -1.80
N ILE A 84 12.50 -2.12 -2.29
CA ILE A 84 11.38 -2.88 -2.88
C ILE A 84 11.28 -2.53 -4.35
N ARG A 85 11.36 -3.55 -5.20
CA ARG A 85 11.16 -3.46 -6.65
C ARG A 85 9.95 -4.30 -7.04
N PHE A 86 9.13 -3.79 -7.94
CA PHE A 86 7.93 -4.48 -8.39
C PHE A 86 7.57 -4.10 -9.83
N LYS A 87 6.69 -4.86 -10.46
CA LYS A 87 6.20 -4.56 -11.81
C LYS A 87 4.89 -3.80 -11.76
N ASP A 88 4.85 -2.68 -12.49
CA ASP A 88 3.63 -1.90 -12.68
C ASP A 88 2.62 -2.63 -13.61
N LYS A 89 1.44 -2.04 -13.80
CA LYS A 89 0.41 -2.59 -14.69
C LYS A 89 0.88 -2.80 -16.14
N ASN A 90 1.93 -2.11 -16.58
CA ASN A 90 2.55 -2.26 -17.90
C ASN A 90 3.76 -3.21 -17.87
N LYS A 91 3.95 -3.98 -16.80
CA LYS A 91 5.06 -4.91 -16.57
C LYS A 91 6.44 -4.25 -16.54
N ARG A 92 6.51 -2.93 -16.26
CA ARG A 92 7.78 -2.20 -16.11
C ARG A 92 8.24 -2.23 -14.67
N ASN A 93 9.54 -2.37 -14.46
CA ASN A 93 10.13 -2.29 -13.13
C ASN A 93 9.94 -0.88 -12.55
N SER A 94 9.52 -0.84 -11.32
CA SER A 94 9.28 0.36 -10.51
C SER A 94 9.74 0.08 -9.08
N TYR A 95 9.97 1.12 -8.31
CA TYR A 95 10.47 1.00 -6.93
C TYR A 95 9.52 1.72 -5.97
N LEU A 96 9.44 1.25 -4.73
CA LEU A 96 9.01 2.10 -3.62
C LEU A 96 10.16 3.04 -3.24
N LYS A 97 9.86 4.09 -2.47
CA LYS A 97 10.89 4.89 -1.81
C LYS A 97 11.80 3.96 -1.00
N PRO A 98 13.14 4.09 -1.06
CA PRO A 98 14.03 3.35 -0.16
C PRO A 98 13.60 3.51 1.31
N ILE A 99 13.59 2.41 2.06
CA ILE A 99 13.11 2.36 3.44
C ILE A 99 14.30 2.10 4.35
N GLY A 100 14.53 2.98 5.31
CA GLY A 100 15.66 2.88 6.23
C GLY A 100 16.05 4.23 6.83
N THR A 101 17.21 4.29 7.48
CA THR A 101 17.69 5.45 8.25
C THR A 101 18.87 6.18 7.63
N GLY A 102 19.32 5.76 6.44
CA GLY A 102 20.45 6.36 5.72
C GLY A 102 20.08 7.68 5.01
N ASP A 103 21.04 8.23 4.25
CA ASP A 103 20.82 9.39 3.39
C ASP A 103 19.92 9.01 2.19
N ILE A 104 18.72 9.60 2.12
CA ILE A 104 17.75 9.29 1.04
C ILE A 104 18.33 9.50 -0.36
N LYS A 105 19.26 10.44 -0.53
CA LYS A 105 19.97 10.65 -1.80
C LYS A 105 20.83 9.44 -2.19
N GLU A 106 21.50 8.82 -1.21
CA GLU A 106 22.23 7.56 -1.42
C GLU A 106 21.27 6.43 -1.80
N GLY A 107 20.19 6.25 -1.02
CA GLY A 107 19.19 5.21 -1.25
C GLY A 107 18.55 5.31 -2.64
N VAL A 108 18.16 6.52 -3.07
CA VAL A 108 17.62 6.76 -4.41
C VAL A 108 18.67 6.55 -5.49
N GLY A 109 19.94 6.92 -5.23
CA GLY A 109 21.07 6.66 -6.14
C GLY A 109 21.24 5.17 -6.41
N ILE A 110 21.15 4.33 -5.38
CA ILE A 110 21.29 2.86 -5.48
C ILE A 110 20.21 2.24 -6.35
N ILE A 111 18.93 2.59 -6.14
CA ILE A 111 17.84 2.05 -6.98
C ILE A 111 17.87 2.62 -8.40
N HIS A 112 18.36 3.84 -8.59
CA HIS A 112 18.55 4.41 -9.91
C HIS A 112 19.67 3.68 -10.67
N GLU A 113 20.76 3.30 -10.01
CA GLU A 113 21.84 2.48 -10.60
C GLU A 113 21.35 1.07 -10.95
N ASP A 114 20.59 0.41 -10.05
CA ASP A 114 19.94 -0.89 -10.34
C ASP A 114 19.03 -0.79 -11.56
N HIS A 115 18.32 0.34 -11.74
CA HIS A 115 17.40 0.51 -12.87
C HIS A 115 18.10 0.60 -14.23
N GLN A 116 19.39 0.96 -14.30
CA GLN A 116 20.13 1.14 -15.56
C GLN A 116 20.20 -0.14 -16.42
N GLN A 117 19.96 -1.31 -15.83
CA GLN A 117 19.89 -2.58 -16.56
C GLN A 117 18.57 -2.76 -17.36
N PHE A 118 17.56 -1.89 -17.15
CA PHE A 118 16.24 -1.99 -17.77
C PHE A 118 16.06 -0.89 -18.82
N ASP A 119 15.54 -1.26 -19.99
CA ASP A 119 15.19 -0.31 -21.05
C ASP A 119 13.79 0.30 -20.83
N THR A 120 13.59 0.93 -19.66
CA THR A 120 12.35 1.60 -19.28
C THR A 120 12.65 2.85 -18.44
N PRO A 121 11.78 3.88 -18.44
CA PRO A 121 11.98 5.04 -17.58
C PRO A 121 11.99 4.68 -16.10
N PHE A 122 12.97 5.21 -15.37
CA PHE A 122 13.04 5.07 -13.92
C PHE A 122 11.83 5.70 -13.24
N GLN A 123 11.24 5.00 -12.28
CA GLN A 123 10.09 5.46 -11.52
C GLN A 123 10.14 5.02 -10.06
N ILE A 124 9.83 5.96 -9.16
CA ILE A 124 9.47 5.69 -7.77
C ILE A 124 7.95 5.88 -7.65
N ARG A 125 7.26 4.96 -6.98
CA ARG A 125 5.79 4.95 -6.90
C ARG A 125 5.31 4.86 -5.46
N GLY A 126 4.04 5.21 -5.26
CA GLY A 126 3.41 5.16 -3.94
C GLY A 126 3.91 6.24 -2.97
N LEU A 127 4.48 7.33 -3.48
CA LEU A 127 4.99 8.42 -2.66
C LEU A 127 3.85 9.23 -2.06
N THR A 128 3.84 9.38 -0.74
CA THR A 128 3.01 10.36 -0.05
C THR A 128 3.65 11.76 -0.14
N GLN A 129 2.91 12.81 0.21
CA GLN A 129 3.48 14.17 0.23
C GLN A 129 4.69 14.26 1.17
N GLU A 130 4.63 13.65 2.34
CA GLU A 130 5.72 13.61 3.30
C GLU A 130 7.00 12.98 2.70
N MET A 131 6.85 11.87 1.96
CA MET A 131 7.98 11.22 1.26
C MET A 131 8.55 12.09 0.13
N ILE A 132 7.68 12.87 -0.55
CA ILE A 132 8.10 13.83 -1.57
C ILE A 132 8.92 14.95 -0.92
N ASP A 133 8.46 15.49 0.20
CA ASP A 133 9.15 16.55 0.91
C ASP A 133 10.56 16.13 1.35
N GLU A 134 10.73 14.88 1.83
CA GLU A 134 12.05 14.31 2.13
C GLU A 134 12.96 14.23 0.89
N ILE A 135 12.42 13.73 -0.24
CA ILE A 135 13.18 13.62 -1.49
C ILE A 135 13.56 15.00 -2.02
N GLU A 136 12.64 15.97 -2.00
CA GLU A 136 12.90 17.33 -2.46
C GLU A 136 13.89 18.09 -1.56
N ALA A 137 13.87 17.84 -0.24
CA ALA A 137 14.87 18.41 0.66
C ALA A 137 16.29 17.92 0.33
N ALA A 138 16.46 16.66 -0.04
CA ALA A 138 17.76 16.07 -0.37
C ALA A 138 18.18 16.26 -1.84
N MET A 139 17.21 16.33 -2.76
CA MET A 139 17.43 16.40 -4.22
C MET A 139 16.45 17.38 -4.88
N PRO A 140 16.58 18.69 -4.63
CA PRO A 140 15.63 19.70 -5.11
C PRO A 140 15.43 19.65 -6.62
N HIS A 141 14.16 19.68 -7.04
CA HIS A 141 13.74 19.77 -8.45
C HIS A 141 14.24 18.63 -9.36
N ARG A 142 14.64 17.50 -8.78
CA ARG A 142 15.15 16.35 -9.54
C ARG A 142 14.05 15.53 -10.21
N PHE A 143 12.83 15.54 -9.65
CA PHE A 143 11.72 14.71 -10.09
C PHE A 143 10.51 15.53 -10.52
N ASP A 144 9.73 14.96 -11.44
CA ASP A 144 8.35 15.32 -11.70
C ASP A 144 7.42 14.34 -10.96
N TYR A 145 6.45 14.87 -10.24
CA TYR A 145 5.50 14.10 -9.46
C TYR A 145 4.11 14.13 -10.10
N LYS A 146 3.52 12.95 -10.27
CA LYS A 146 2.18 12.83 -10.82
C LYS A 146 1.28 12.07 -9.87
N LEU A 147 0.18 12.69 -9.44
CA LEU A 147 -0.84 12.05 -8.62
C LEU A 147 -1.39 10.79 -9.31
N ASN A 148 -1.43 9.70 -8.57
CA ASN A 148 -2.12 8.47 -8.95
C ASN A 148 -3.31 8.24 -8.01
N ARG A 149 -4.44 8.87 -8.32
CA ARG A 149 -5.64 8.87 -7.49
C ARG A 149 -6.16 7.46 -7.17
N SER A 150 -5.97 6.49 -8.08
CA SER A 150 -6.49 5.13 -7.92
C SER A 150 -5.78 4.28 -6.88
N VAL A 151 -4.60 4.72 -6.42
CA VAL A 151 -3.83 4.06 -5.34
C VAL A 151 -3.78 4.89 -4.06
N SER A 152 -4.58 5.97 -3.97
CA SER A 152 -4.66 6.81 -2.76
C SER A 152 -5.48 6.11 -1.69
N ASP A 153 -4.95 6.06 -0.44
CA ASP A 153 -5.63 5.38 0.67
C ASP A 153 -6.71 6.24 1.30
N TYR A 154 -7.72 5.57 1.82
CA TYR A 154 -8.83 6.17 2.56
C TYR A 154 -8.63 5.93 4.06
N ILE A 155 -8.36 7.00 4.79
CA ILE A 155 -8.11 6.95 6.24
C ILE A 155 -9.25 7.65 6.98
N TYR A 156 -9.72 7.00 8.02
CA TYR A 156 -10.84 7.45 8.85
C TYR A 156 -10.40 7.50 10.31
N ALA A 157 -10.92 8.45 11.07
CA ALA A 157 -10.85 8.37 12.52
C ALA A 157 -11.56 7.09 13.00
N ALA A 158 -10.94 6.31 13.88
CA ALA A 158 -11.52 5.06 14.41
C ALA A 158 -12.89 5.33 15.07
N GLU A 159 -12.99 6.35 15.91
CA GLU A 159 -14.22 6.81 16.56
C GLU A 159 -15.37 7.11 15.57
N LYS A 160 -15.03 7.63 14.38
CA LYS A 160 -16.03 7.88 13.33
C LYS A 160 -16.64 6.58 12.81
N LEU A 161 -15.82 5.55 12.58
CA LEU A 161 -16.31 4.25 12.10
C LEU A 161 -17.08 3.50 13.18
N ILE A 162 -16.70 3.64 14.46
CA ILE A 162 -17.37 3.04 15.61
C ILE A 162 -18.76 3.66 15.77
N HIS A 163 -18.84 4.99 15.86
CA HIS A 163 -20.08 5.67 16.24
C HIS A 163 -20.93 6.11 15.05
N LEU A 164 -20.32 6.28 13.87
CA LEU A 164 -21.00 6.75 12.65
C LEU A 164 -21.82 8.03 12.86
N ASN A 165 -21.31 8.97 13.67
CA ASN A 165 -22.01 10.18 14.08
C ASN A 165 -22.22 11.16 12.91
N GLY A 166 -23.24 12.02 13.06
CA GLY A 166 -23.56 13.09 12.13
C GLY A 166 -24.54 12.72 11.02
N LYS A 167 -25.08 13.76 10.36
CA LYS A 167 -26.13 13.64 9.34
C LYS A 167 -25.67 12.85 8.11
N LYS A 168 -24.41 13.05 7.69
CA LYS A 168 -23.85 12.41 6.49
C LYS A 168 -23.75 10.88 6.63
N LEU A 169 -23.62 10.35 7.85
CA LEU A 169 -23.53 8.92 8.13
C LEU A 169 -24.85 8.29 8.59
N GLN A 170 -25.97 9.04 8.52
CA GLN A 170 -27.31 8.55 8.89
C GLN A 170 -27.69 7.29 8.13
N SER A 171 -27.39 7.22 6.84
CA SER A 171 -27.65 6.04 6.01
C SER A 171 -26.94 4.80 6.55
N LYS A 172 -25.65 4.94 6.99
CA LYS A 172 -24.88 3.82 7.57
C LYS A 172 -25.53 3.32 8.87
N ARG A 173 -25.93 4.23 9.75
CA ARG A 173 -26.67 3.86 10.98
C ARG A 173 -27.99 3.17 10.66
N ASN A 174 -28.73 3.63 9.64
CA ASN A 174 -29.96 2.97 9.22
C ASN A 174 -29.73 1.54 8.73
N HIS A 175 -28.67 1.29 7.95
CA HIS A 175 -28.29 -0.06 7.52
C HIS A 175 -27.97 -0.96 8.72
N ILE A 176 -27.20 -0.47 9.69
CA ILE A 176 -26.86 -1.22 10.90
C ILE A 176 -28.11 -1.50 11.76
N ASN A 177 -28.95 -0.49 11.99
CA ASN A 177 -30.16 -0.66 12.77
C ASN A 177 -31.13 -1.65 12.13
N ARG A 178 -31.24 -1.62 10.81
CA ARG A 178 -32.03 -2.59 10.06
C ARG A 178 -31.42 -4.00 10.18
N PHE A 179 -30.11 -4.14 9.97
CA PHE A 179 -29.40 -5.42 10.13
C PHE A 179 -29.65 -6.03 11.52
N LYS A 180 -29.45 -5.22 12.59
CA LYS A 180 -29.64 -5.67 13.99
C LYS A 180 -31.09 -6.07 14.30
N ARG A 181 -32.08 -5.45 13.66
CA ARG A 181 -33.48 -5.78 13.85
C ARG A 181 -33.93 -7.04 13.09
N GLU A 182 -33.36 -7.26 11.91
CA GLU A 182 -33.80 -8.32 10.99
C GLU A 182 -33.00 -9.63 11.18
N ASN A 183 -31.93 -9.64 11.96
CA ASN A 183 -31.06 -10.80 12.11
C ASN A 183 -30.76 -11.12 13.58
N GLU A 184 -30.73 -12.40 13.90
CA GLU A 184 -30.05 -12.88 15.10
C GLU A 184 -28.56 -12.98 14.77
N TRP A 185 -27.75 -12.10 15.36
CA TRP A 185 -26.35 -11.94 14.96
C TRP A 185 -25.39 -11.90 16.17
N LYS A 186 -24.15 -12.26 15.93
CA LYS A 186 -23.04 -12.16 16.91
C LYS A 186 -21.76 -11.76 16.20
N TYR A 187 -20.96 -10.91 16.87
CA TYR A 187 -19.58 -10.67 16.51
C TYR A 187 -18.68 -11.69 17.23
N LYS A 188 -17.63 -12.17 16.56
CA LYS A 188 -16.59 -13.00 17.15
C LYS A 188 -15.24 -12.53 16.64
N SER A 189 -14.27 -12.30 17.55
CA SER A 189 -12.89 -12.01 17.16
C SER A 189 -12.22 -13.25 16.59
N LEU A 190 -11.40 -13.07 15.57
CA LEU A 190 -10.55 -14.10 14.97
C LEU A 190 -9.26 -14.29 15.75
N THR A 191 -8.81 -13.24 16.48
CA THR A 191 -7.56 -13.25 17.24
C THR A 191 -7.60 -14.31 18.33
N GLY A 192 -6.64 -15.24 18.29
CA GLY A 192 -6.59 -16.37 19.20
C GLY A 192 -7.63 -17.48 18.93
N ASN A 193 -8.32 -17.45 17.78
CA ASN A 193 -9.36 -18.42 17.42
C ASN A 193 -9.11 -19.06 16.04
N PRO A 194 -8.12 -19.96 15.91
CA PRO A 194 -7.71 -20.51 14.61
C PRO A 194 -8.83 -21.30 13.89
N GLU A 195 -9.79 -21.88 14.63
CA GLU A 195 -10.93 -22.56 14.00
C GLU A 195 -11.87 -21.57 13.31
N LEU A 196 -12.08 -20.37 13.87
CA LEU A 196 -12.88 -19.35 13.22
C LEU A 196 -12.17 -18.80 11.96
N VAL A 197 -10.84 -18.72 11.96
CA VAL A 197 -10.04 -18.35 10.77
C VAL A 197 -10.27 -19.37 9.64
N LYS A 198 -10.25 -20.68 9.96
CA LYS A 198 -10.56 -21.73 8.96
C LYS A 198 -12.00 -21.63 8.43
N GLU A 199 -12.94 -21.27 9.28
CA GLU A 199 -14.34 -21.03 8.84
C GLU A 199 -14.44 -19.83 7.91
N CYS A 200 -13.68 -18.74 8.15
CA CYS A 200 -13.61 -17.60 7.22
C CYS A 200 -13.10 -18.04 5.83
N LYS A 201 -12.16 -18.98 5.76
CA LYS A 201 -11.70 -19.54 4.47
C LYS A 201 -12.83 -20.25 3.72
N ARG A 202 -13.65 -21.06 4.41
CA ARG A 202 -14.83 -21.69 3.80
C ARG A 202 -15.87 -20.66 3.34
N MET A 203 -16.02 -19.57 4.10
CA MET A 203 -16.89 -18.47 3.68
C MET A 203 -16.34 -17.75 2.44
N LEU A 204 -15.01 -17.57 2.35
CA LEU A 204 -14.34 -16.99 1.19
C LEU A 204 -14.61 -17.84 -0.07
N ASP A 205 -14.46 -19.16 0.01
CA ASP A 205 -14.76 -20.08 -1.09
C ASP A 205 -16.20 -19.89 -1.60
N LYS A 206 -17.18 -19.88 -0.69
CA LYS A 206 -18.59 -19.62 -1.05
C LYS A 206 -18.79 -18.22 -1.64
N TRP A 207 -18.08 -17.22 -1.12
CA TRP A 207 -18.16 -15.86 -1.63
C TRP A 207 -17.59 -15.76 -3.05
N MET A 208 -16.50 -16.46 -3.33
CA MET A 208 -15.90 -16.56 -4.67
C MET A 208 -16.85 -17.25 -5.65
N ASP A 209 -17.45 -18.37 -5.28
CA ASP A 209 -18.43 -19.10 -6.15
C ASP A 209 -19.57 -18.18 -6.61
N ILE A 210 -20.03 -17.26 -5.75
CA ILE A 210 -21.12 -16.34 -6.06
C ILE A 210 -20.64 -15.19 -6.99
N ASN A 211 -19.38 -14.74 -6.85
CA ASN A 211 -18.88 -13.54 -7.51
C ASN A 211 -17.99 -13.82 -8.73
N ILE A 212 -17.58 -15.08 -8.96
CA ILE A 212 -16.62 -15.45 -10.03
C ILE A 212 -17.17 -15.24 -11.46
N GLU A 213 -18.49 -15.14 -11.64
CA GLU A 213 -19.13 -14.92 -12.94
C GLU A 213 -18.72 -13.58 -13.60
N GLU A 214 -18.24 -12.62 -12.82
CA GLU A 214 -17.79 -11.32 -13.32
C GLU A 214 -16.47 -11.34 -14.11
N LYS A 215 -15.82 -12.50 -14.27
CA LYS A 215 -14.58 -12.72 -15.08
C LYS A 215 -13.48 -11.65 -14.87
N ASP A 216 -13.45 -10.97 -13.71
CA ASP A 216 -12.40 -10.01 -13.40
C ASP A 216 -11.17 -10.74 -12.84
N PRO A 217 -10.04 -10.77 -13.59
CA PRO A 217 -8.81 -11.40 -13.10
C PRO A 217 -8.31 -10.80 -11.77
N SER A 218 -8.73 -9.59 -11.42
CA SER A 218 -8.36 -8.96 -10.14
C SER A 218 -8.94 -9.70 -8.95
N LEU A 219 -10.13 -10.31 -9.07
CA LEU A 219 -10.75 -11.12 -8.02
C LEU A 219 -9.93 -12.36 -7.66
N LEU A 220 -9.29 -12.99 -8.66
CA LEU A 220 -8.42 -14.16 -8.41
C LEU A 220 -7.18 -13.79 -7.59
N TYR A 221 -6.62 -12.59 -7.81
CA TYR A 221 -5.49 -12.11 -7.00
C TYR A 221 -5.93 -11.69 -5.60
N ASP A 222 -7.11 -11.08 -5.47
CA ASP A 222 -7.70 -10.72 -4.19
C ASP A 222 -8.02 -11.96 -3.35
N ASP A 223 -8.61 -12.99 -3.97
CA ASP A 223 -8.83 -14.30 -3.35
C ASP A 223 -7.53 -14.96 -2.90
N PHE A 224 -6.53 -15.00 -3.78
CA PHE A 224 -5.22 -15.56 -3.45
C PHE A 224 -4.55 -14.81 -2.28
N ALA A 225 -4.57 -13.47 -2.29
CA ALA A 225 -4.00 -12.66 -1.22
C ALA A 225 -4.77 -12.88 0.10
N THR A 226 -6.11 -12.91 0.05
CA THR A 226 -6.95 -13.17 1.22
C THR A 226 -6.70 -14.57 1.79
N THR A 227 -6.55 -15.57 0.93
CA THR A 227 -6.20 -16.94 1.32
C THR A 227 -4.85 -17.01 2.02
N LEU A 228 -3.82 -16.33 1.49
CA LEU A 228 -2.51 -16.25 2.15
C LEU A 228 -2.58 -15.60 3.52
N MET A 229 -3.39 -14.54 3.67
CA MET A 229 -3.61 -13.89 4.97
C MET A 229 -4.28 -14.83 5.97
N LEU A 230 -5.31 -15.57 5.55
CA LEU A 230 -6.00 -16.54 6.41
C LEU A 230 -5.09 -17.73 6.77
N ASP A 231 -4.32 -18.26 5.83
CA ASP A 231 -3.41 -19.38 6.05
C ASP A 231 -2.26 -19.05 7.00
N ASN A 232 -1.88 -17.76 7.08
CA ASN A 232 -0.76 -17.27 7.88
C ASN A 232 -1.18 -16.24 8.94
N PHE A 233 -2.45 -16.25 9.36
CA PHE A 233 -3.08 -15.21 10.17
C PHE A 233 -2.27 -14.88 11.43
N GLU A 234 -1.92 -15.87 12.23
CA GLU A 234 -1.16 -15.67 13.48
C GLU A 234 0.29 -15.26 13.20
N TYR A 235 0.95 -15.91 12.22
CA TYR A 235 2.34 -15.62 11.88
C TYR A 235 2.51 -14.18 11.38
N LEU A 236 1.56 -13.68 10.57
CA LEU A 236 1.55 -12.30 10.09
C LEU A 236 1.20 -11.29 11.21
N GLY A 237 0.69 -11.74 12.33
CA GLY A 237 0.27 -10.88 13.45
C GLY A 237 -1.04 -10.14 13.14
N LEU A 238 -1.90 -10.76 12.33
CA LEU A 238 -3.17 -10.18 11.92
C LEU A 238 -4.18 -10.17 13.07
N ARG A 239 -5.11 -9.26 12.97
CA ARG A 239 -6.33 -9.20 13.79
C ARG A 239 -7.55 -9.19 12.89
N GLY A 240 -8.67 -9.60 13.39
CA GLY A 240 -9.87 -9.65 12.59
C GLY A 240 -11.07 -10.09 13.37
N GLY A 241 -12.22 -10.01 12.71
CA GLY A 241 -13.46 -10.45 13.27
C GLY A 241 -14.46 -10.88 12.21
N LEU A 242 -15.46 -11.61 12.65
CA LEU A 242 -16.54 -12.09 11.80
C LEU A 242 -17.91 -11.77 12.40
N ILE A 243 -18.89 -11.71 11.53
CA ILE A 243 -20.32 -11.62 11.88
C ILE A 243 -20.96 -12.96 11.55
N CYS A 244 -21.57 -13.59 12.56
CA CYS A 244 -22.49 -14.70 12.36
C CYS A 244 -23.94 -14.19 12.31
N VAL A 245 -24.73 -14.76 11.41
CA VAL A 245 -26.17 -14.60 11.33
C VAL A 245 -26.79 -16.01 11.31
N ASN A 246 -27.68 -16.32 12.24
CA ASN A 246 -28.30 -17.65 12.36
C ASN A 246 -27.27 -18.79 12.41
N ASN A 247 -26.15 -18.57 13.11
CA ASN A 247 -24.99 -19.47 13.24
C ASN A 247 -24.15 -19.71 11.96
N GLU A 248 -24.40 -18.98 10.87
CA GLU A 248 -23.55 -18.98 9.67
C GLU A 248 -22.75 -17.68 9.56
N ILE A 249 -21.55 -17.76 8.99
CA ILE A 249 -20.74 -16.55 8.78
C ILE A 249 -21.33 -15.72 7.64
N ALA A 250 -21.70 -14.49 7.95
CA ALA A 250 -22.26 -13.53 7.01
C ALA A 250 -21.22 -12.54 6.46
N ALA A 251 -20.17 -12.25 7.26
CA ALA A 251 -19.10 -11.32 6.90
C ALA A 251 -17.87 -11.55 7.76
N PHE A 252 -16.70 -11.16 7.25
CA PHE A 252 -15.47 -11.05 8.03
C PHE A 252 -14.60 -9.89 7.56
N ALA A 253 -13.71 -9.41 8.44
CA ALA A 253 -12.68 -8.42 8.12
C ALA A 253 -11.35 -8.80 8.76
N ILE A 254 -10.25 -8.46 8.08
CA ILE A 254 -8.87 -8.73 8.50
C ILE A 254 -8.05 -7.44 8.36
N GLY A 255 -7.20 -7.17 9.33
CA GLY A 255 -6.26 -6.06 9.32
C GLY A 255 -5.08 -6.27 10.25
N GLU A 256 -4.24 -5.27 10.38
CA GLU A 256 -3.10 -5.28 11.29
C GLU A 256 -2.73 -3.85 11.75
N PRO A 257 -1.96 -3.67 12.82
CA PRO A 257 -1.31 -2.40 13.12
C PRO A 257 -0.37 -1.99 11.98
N LEU A 258 -0.57 -0.81 11.41
CA LEU A 258 0.27 -0.26 10.33
C LEU A 258 1.33 0.69 10.90
N THR A 259 0.90 1.58 11.79
CA THR A 259 1.76 2.55 12.50
C THR A 259 1.38 2.57 13.97
N VAL A 260 2.05 3.42 14.75
CA VAL A 260 1.74 3.59 16.19
C VAL A 260 0.30 4.06 16.46
N ASP A 261 -0.37 4.66 15.48
CA ASP A 261 -1.69 5.27 15.63
C ASP A 261 -2.73 4.78 14.60
N THR A 262 -2.35 3.91 13.67
CA THR A 262 -3.19 3.51 12.55
C THR A 262 -3.23 1.98 12.39
N VAL A 263 -4.44 1.44 12.26
CA VAL A 263 -4.69 0.06 11.81
C VAL A 263 -5.01 0.10 10.31
N VAL A 264 -4.46 -0.85 9.54
CA VAL A 264 -4.88 -1.07 8.15
C VAL A 264 -5.87 -2.23 8.09
N VAL A 265 -6.90 -2.09 7.26
CA VAL A 265 -7.88 -3.14 6.95
C VAL A 265 -7.63 -3.62 5.53
N HIS A 266 -7.12 -4.83 5.41
CA HIS A 266 -6.77 -5.47 4.14
C HIS A 266 -7.98 -6.10 3.45
N VAL A 267 -8.85 -6.71 4.25
CA VAL A 267 -9.96 -7.52 3.74
C VAL A 267 -11.25 -7.16 4.47
N GLU A 268 -12.30 -6.92 3.70
CA GLU A 268 -13.69 -6.93 4.14
C GLU A 268 -14.50 -7.75 3.14
N LYS A 269 -15.05 -8.86 3.57
CA LYS A 269 -15.93 -9.74 2.77
C LYS A 269 -17.27 -9.90 3.45
N ALA A 270 -18.35 -9.79 2.68
CA ALA A 270 -19.70 -10.00 3.18
C ALA A 270 -20.64 -10.51 2.07
N PHE A 271 -21.65 -11.27 2.41
CA PHE A 271 -22.71 -11.63 1.48
C PHE A 271 -23.67 -10.46 1.27
N THR A 272 -23.78 -9.98 0.04
CA THR A 272 -24.66 -8.86 -0.34
C THR A 272 -26.14 -9.18 -0.17
N SER A 273 -26.49 -10.48 -0.19
CA SER A 273 -27.85 -10.98 0.09
C SER A 273 -28.32 -10.66 1.53
N ILE A 274 -27.37 -10.41 2.46
CA ILE A 274 -27.67 -10.03 3.84
C ILE A 274 -27.53 -8.51 3.94
N HIS A 275 -28.69 -7.81 4.01
CA HIS A 275 -28.71 -6.36 4.02
C HIS A 275 -27.90 -5.78 5.19
N GLY A 276 -26.95 -4.89 4.91
CA GLY A 276 -26.13 -4.22 5.92
C GLY A 276 -24.91 -5.02 6.41
N ALA A 277 -24.64 -6.23 5.90
CA ALA A 277 -23.54 -7.08 6.34
C ALA A 277 -22.16 -6.38 6.21
N TYR A 278 -21.88 -5.70 5.10
CA TYR A 278 -20.66 -4.89 4.95
C TYR A 278 -20.59 -3.74 5.95
N THR A 279 -21.73 -3.12 6.29
CA THR A 279 -21.73 -1.98 7.19
C THR A 279 -21.51 -2.40 8.64
N ILE A 280 -22.09 -3.52 9.04
CA ILE A 280 -21.96 -4.03 10.41
C ILE A 280 -20.54 -4.59 10.64
N ILE A 281 -19.94 -5.32 9.68
CA ILE A 281 -18.58 -5.84 9.86
C ILE A 281 -17.57 -4.69 9.95
N ASN A 282 -17.70 -3.65 9.14
CA ASN A 282 -16.86 -2.47 9.22
C ASN A 282 -16.93 -1.79 10.59
N GLN A 283 -18.15 -1.55 11.12
CA GLN A 283 -18.35 -0.96 12.44
C GLN A 283 -17.76 -1.86 13.53
N GLN A 284 -18.09 -3.15 13.50
CA GLN A 284 -17.68 -4.09 14.54
C GLN A 284 -16.17 -4.35 14.55
N PHE A 285 -15.54 -4.37 13.39
CA PHE A 285 -14.06 -4.40 13.32
C PHE A 285 -13.47 -3.14 13.97
N ALA A 286 -13.97 -1.95 13.63
CA ALA A 286 -13.48 -0.72 14.21
C ALA A 286 -13.66 -0.71 15.74
N GLU A 287 -14.81 -1.17 16.25
CA GLU A 287 -15.13 -1.19 17.68
C GLU A 287 -14.28 -2.17 18.47
N ASN A 288 -13.98 -3.37 17.92
CA ASN A 288 -13.35 -4.45 18.66
C ASN A 288 -11.84 -4.61 18.37
N GLU A 289 -11.36 -4.23 17.17
CA GLU A 289 -10.01 -4.55 16.73
C GLU A 289 -9.10 -3.32 16.62
N THR A 290 -9.61 -2.09 16.88
CA THR A 290 -8.79 -0.87 16.76
C THR A 290 -8.54 -0.16 18.10
N ALA A 291 -8.75 -0.85 19.22
CA ALA A 291 -8.49 -0.26 20.55
C ALA A 291 -7.05 0.25 20.66
N GLY A 292 -6.90 1.52 21.08
CA GLY A 292 -5.60 2.19 21.21
C GLY A 292 -5.10 2.87 19.92
N PHE A 293 -5.80 2.74 18.79
CA PHE A 293 -5.47 3.40 17.53
C PHE A 293 -6.44 4.55 17.23
N SER A 294 -5.90 5.63 16.67
CA SER A 294 -6.69 6.82 16.32
C SER A 294 -7.32 6.72 14.94
N TYR A 295 -6.70 5.94 14.04
CA TYR A 295 -7.07 5.89 12.63
C TYR A 295 -7.20 4.46 12.11
N VAL A 296 -8.05 4.35 11.07
CA VAL A 296 -8.23 3.13 10.27
C VAL A 296 -7.96 3.48 8.81
N ASN A 297 -6.91 2.88 8.23
CA ASN A 297 -6.65 2.93 6.80
C ASN A 297 -7.38 1.75 6.13
N ARG A 298 -8.29 2.03 5.21
CA ARG A 298 -9.04 1.02 4.44
C ARG A 298 -8.52 0.88 3.01
N GLU A 299 -7.25 1.17 2.80
CA GLU A 299 -6.54 1.06 1.52
C GLU A 299 -7.17 1.86 0.37
N GLU A 300 -6.72 1.65 -0.86
CA GLU A 300 -7.13 2.36 -2.06
C GLU A 300 -8.42 1.81 -2.70
N ASP A 301 -8.92 2.51 -3.71
CA ASP A 301 -10.08 2.11 -4.52
C ASP A 301 -9.73 1.39 -5.83
N MET A 302 -8.45 1.22 -6.14
CA MET A 302 -7.93 0.59 -7.37
C MET A 302 -8.48 1.19 -8.70
N GLY A 303 -9.13 2.35 -8.63
CA GLY A 303 -9.83 2.96 -9.78
C GLY A 303 -11.21 2.36 -10.07
N ILE A 304 -11.76 1.55 -9.15
CA ILE A 304 -13.08 0.93 -9.27
C ILE A 304 -14.14 1.88 -8.70
N ASP A 305 -15.06 2.37 -9.53
CA ASP A 305 -16.02 3.41 -9.16
C ASP A 305 -16.93 3.01 -7.99
N ASN A 306 -17.46 1.80 -7.99
CA ASN A 306 -18.32 1.31 -6.90
C ASN A 306 -17.56 1.24 -5.57
N LEU A 307 -16.29 0.80 -5.59
CA LEU A 307 -15.45 0.75 -4.40
C LEU A 307 -15.11 2.17 -3.92
N ARG A 308 -14.80 3.08 -4.85
CA ARG A 308 -14.60 4.50 -4.56
C ARG A 308 -15.80 5.13 -3.88
N GLN A 309 -17.00 4.93 -4.44
CA GLN A 309 -18.24 5.45 -3.86
C GLN A 309 -18.50 4.85 -2.48
N ALA A 310 -18.29 3.54 -2.31
CA ALA A 310 -18.42 2.87 -1.02
C ALA A 310 -17.50 3.51 0.02
N LYS A 311 -16.20 3.70 -0.28
CA LYS A 311 -15.22 4.31 0.63
C LYS A 311 -15.56 5.78 0.91
N LEU A 312 -15.86 6.59 -0.09
CA LEU A 312 -16.25 8.00 0.08
C LEU A 312 -17.53 8.16 0.90
N SER A 313 -18.45 7.20 0.84
CA SER A 313 -19.72 7.27 1.60
C SER A 313 -19.53 7.25 3.12
N TYR A 314 -18.36 6.84 3.61
CA TYR A 314 -17.96 6.91 5.02
C TYR A 314 -17.28 8.23 5.40
N GLN A 315 -17.11 9.17 4.44
CA GLN A 315 -16.51 10.49 4.67
C GLN A 315 -15.10 10.39 5.25
N PRO A 316 -14.10 9.93 4.50
CA PRO A 316 -12.72 9.79 4.99
C PRO A 316 -12.23 11.11 5.58
N ASP A 317 -11.48 11.04 6.67
CA ASP A 317 -10.83 12.20 7.30
C ASP A 317 -9.59 12.61 6.53
N ILE A 318 -8.87 11.61 5.99
CA ILE A 318 -7.68 11.81 5.18
C ILE A 318 -7.83 10.98 3.91
N LEU A 319 -7.68 11.62 2.77
CA LEU A 319 -7.36 10.95 1.53
C LEU A 319 -5.85 11.03 1.37
N LEU A 320 -5.16 9.93 1.69
CA LEU A 320 -3.71 9.88 1.59
C LEU A 320 -3.32 9.73 0.13
N GLU A 321 -3.08 10.88 -0.51
CA GLU A 321 -2.69 10.93 -1.91
C GLU A 321 -1.34 10.28 -2.14
N LYS A 322 -1.25 9.47 -3.21
CA LYS A 322 -0.02 8.80 -3.62
C LYS A 322 0.41 9.22 -5.02
N PHE A 323 1.69 9.51 -5.15
CA PHE A 323 2.28 10.05 -6.37
C PHE A 323 3.29 9.07 -6.97
N ASN A 324 3.53 9.23 -8.28
CA ASN A 324 4.63 8.59 -8.98
C ASN A 324 5.65 9.66 -9.36
N ALA A 325 6.92 9.41 -9.03
CA ALA A 325 8.04 10.28 -9.40
C ALA A 325 8.77 9.75 -10.64
N ARG A 326 9.16 10.66 -11.54
CA ARG A 326 10.05 10.41 -12.67
C ARG A 326 11.17 11.42 -12.66
N ILE A 327 12.38 11.01 -13.06
CA ILE A 327 13.48 11.95 -13.21
C ILE A 327 13.12 12.94 -14.32
N LYS A 328 13.37 14.22 -14.07
CA LYS A 328 13.27 15.28 -15.10
C LYS A 328 14.36 15.08 -16.15
N GLU A 329 13.97 15.21 -17.41
CA GLU A 329 14.89 15.19 -18.56
C GLU A 329 15.74 16.46 -18.64
#